data_a4064473c58a19aa7f146a1607efd0c9
#
_entry.id   a4064473c58a19aa7f146a1607efd0c9
#
_cell.length_a   1.000
_cell.length_b   1.000
_cell.length_c   1.000
_cell.angle_alpha   90.00
_cell.angle_beta   90.00
_cell.angle_gamma   90.00
#
_symmetry.space_group_name_H-M   'P 1'
#
loop_
_entity.id
_entity.type
_entity.pdbx_description
1 polymer ?
#
loop_
_entity_poly.entity_id
_entity_poly.type
_entity_poly.pdbx_seq_one_letter_code
_entity_poly.pdbx_strand_id
1 'polypeptide(L)'
;MLSISPETIFRGNYAWEESLPQITKLTKSPLILGRGIQTNNLRNNIFNDLKNKKLNVNSANLQFDCCYEDISRVKNIISNNNNDSVIAAGGGKVLDSGKYIAESLNIPCITVPLSASTCAGWTALSNLYTKDGQFLKDVALRSCPKILVYDHKFIQTAPSRTLASGIADALAKWYESSITSSRIDDGLVQQAIQISRVLRDQLLIDGEKAFKGQFENYPSWQNTVEACGLTAGLVGGIGGEKCRTAAAHAFHNAITQIITPNKFLHGEIVGVGLLLQLRLEEMLNNNKLADQSIKQLFVLMKKLNLPTTIGQLGINVFENNNLEKIADFTCRDKSEIHFLPFEIN
;
A
#
# COMPACT_ATOMS: atom_id res chain seq x y z
N MET A 1 -18.80 9.92 -6.29
CA MET A 1 -18.13 10.90 -5.39
C MET A 1 -16.66 10.57 -5.38
N LEU A 2 -15.76 11.53 -5.57
CA LEU A 2 -14.32 11.31 -5.64
C LEU A 2 -13.66 11.88 -4.39
N SER A 3 -12.92 11.06 -3.64
CA SER A 3 -12.09 11.47 -2.51
C SER A 3 -10.63 11.32 -2.90
N ILE A 4 -9.97 12.43 -3.18
CA ILE A 4 -8.64 12.46 -3.81
C ILE A 4 -7.52 12.31 -2.79
N SER A 5 -7.64 12.97 -1.63
CA SER A 5 -6.58 13.05 -0.62
C SER A 5 -7.13 13.07 0.80
N PRO A 6 -6.30 12.77 1.81
CA PRO A 6 -6.58 13.14 3.18
C PRO A 6 -6.93 14.62 3.32
N GLU A 7 -7.78 14.96 4.28
CA GLU A 7 -8.19 16.35 4.52
C GLU A 7 -7.01 17.21 5.00
N THR A 8 -6.14 16.61 5.83
CA THR A 8 -4.90 17.26 6.27
C THR A 8 -3.75 16.26 6.20
N ILE A 9 -2.59 16.74 5.75
CA ILE A 9 -1.36 15.94 5.64
C ILE A 9 -0.26 16.66 6.43
N PHE A 10 0.30 15.98 7.42
CA PHE A 10 1.55 16.35 8.05
C PHE A 10 2.66 15.44 7.50
N ARG A 11 3.75 16.02 7.02
CA ARG A 11 4.85 15.27 6.42
C ARG A 11 6.20 15.85 6.80
N GLY A 12 7.20 15.00 6.89
CA GLY A 12 8.57 15.40 7.19
C GLY A 12 9.04 14.92 8.57
N ASN A 13 10.15 15.45 9.01
CA ASN A 13 10.64 15.21 10.36
C ASN A 13 9.74 15.95 11.35
N TYR A 14 9.36 15.27 12.45
CA TYR A 14 8.48 15.83 13.47
C TYR A 14 7.01 16.05 13.05
N ALA A 15 6.58 15.41 11.95
CA ALA A 15 5.19 15.50 11.49
C ALA A 15 4.20 15.01 12.56
N TRP A 16 4.59 14.06 13.41
CA TRP A 16 3.78 13.60 14.53
C TRP A 16 3.56 14.73 15.56
N GLU A 17 4.63 15.36 16.02
CA GLU A 17 4.56 16.45 17.00
C GLU A 17 3.75 17.63 16.46
N GLU A 18 3.95 18.00 15.20
CA GLU A 18 3.21 19.07 14.52
C GLU A 18 1.71 18.76 14.37
N SER A 19 1.34 17.48 14.24
CA SER A 19 -0.05 17.05 14.11
C SER A 19 -0.85 17.06 15.42
N LEU A 20 -0.18 16.99 16.58
CA LEU A 20 -0.83 16.85 17.88
C LEU A 20 -1.90 17.91 18.18
N PRO A 21 -1.71 19.22 17.88
CA PRO A 21 -2.73 20.22 18.12
C PRO A 21 -4.03 19.97 17.34
N GLN A 22 -3.92 19.45 16.10
CA GLN A 22 -5.09 19.14 15.27
C GLN A 22 -5.74 17.82 15.71
N ILE A 23 -4.95 16.81 16.05
CA ILE A 23 -5.45 15.54 16.58
C ILE A 23 -6.24 15.78 17.88
N THR A 24 -5.74 16.59 18.81
CA THR A 24 -6.43 16.88 20.09
C THR A 24 -7.73 17.69 19.94
N LYS A 25 -7.88 18.41 18.82
CA LYS A 25 -9.15 19.06 18.47
C LYS A 25 -10.15 18.06 17.88
N LEU A 26 -9.66 17.09 17.10
CA LEU A 26 -10.49 16.12 16.38
C LEU A 26 -11.06 15.03 17.29
N THR A 27 -10.33 14.60 18.32
CA THR A 27 -10.67 13.45 19.18
C THR A 27 -10.44 13.71 20.65
N LYS A 28 -11.21 13.05 21.50
CA LYS A 28 -11.03 13.03 22.98
C LYS A 28 -10.73 11.64 23.50
N SER A 29 -11.14 10.61 22.77
CA SER A 29 -10.99 9.21 23.17
C SER A 29 -10.54 8.35 21.97
N PRO A 30 -9.29 8.52 21.46
CA PRO A 30 -8.82 7.74 20.32
C PRO A 30 -8.51 6.29 20.69
N LEU A 31 -8.77 5.37 19.74
CA LEU A 31 -8.18 4.03 19.76
C LEU A 31 -6.94 4.01 18.87
N ILE A 32 -5.78 3.63 19.41
CA ILE A 32 -4.58 3.34 18.63
C ILE A 32 -4.65 1.89 18.14
N LEU A 33 -4.71 1.71 16.84
CA LEU A 33 -4.68 0.40 16.20
C LEU A 33 -3.26 0.09 15.68
N GLY A 34 -2.76 -1.09 16.00
CA GLY A 34 -1.47 -1.57 15.54
C GLY A 34 -1.43 -3.06 15.23
N ARG A 35 -0.24 -3.59 14.98
CA ARG A 35 0.03 -5.02 14.77
C ARG A 35 1.48 -5.35 15.09
N GLY A 36 1.69 -6.55 15.67
CA GLY A 36 3.03 -7.06 15.96
C GLY A 36 3.79 -6.27 17.04
N ILE A 37 4.94 -6.81 17.40
CA ILE A 37 5.80 -6.24 18.45
C ILE A 37 6.83 -5.24 17.90
N GLN A 38 7.20 -5.35 16.61
CA GLN A 38 8.28 -4.55 16.00
C GLN A 38 8.02 -3.04 16.05
N THR A 39 6.76 -2.64 15.96
CA THR A 39 6.35 -1.23 16.02
C THR A 39 5.78 -0.82 17.38
N ASN A 40 5.88 -1.69 18.38
CA ASN A 40 5.25 -1.45 19.70
C ASN A 40 5.84 -0.22 20.41
N ASN A 41 7.16 -0.04 20.33
CA ASN A 41 7.80 1.12 20.95
C ASN A 41 7.30 2.44 20.36
N LEU A 42 7.16 2.54 19.02
CA LEU A 42 6.61 3.74 18.38
C LEU A 42 5.16 3.99 18.81
N ARG A 43 4.34 2.94 18.84
CA ARG A 43 2.94 3.07 19.28
C ARG A 43 2.82 3.46 20.76
N ASN A 44 3.73 2.97 21.60
CA ASN A 44 3.79 3.39 23.01
C ASN A 44 4.16 4.87 23.14
N ASN A 45 5.08 5.38 22.31
CA ASN A 45 5.39 6.81 22.27
C ASN A 45 4.14 7.62 21.87
N ILE A 46 3.47 7.24 20.77
CA ILE A 46 2.21 7.82 20.34
C ILE A 46 1.17 7.80 21.48
N PHE A 47 1.03 6.68 22.17
CA PHE A 47 0.10 6.52 23.30
C PHE A 47 0.43 7.51 24.44
N ASN A 48 1.69 7.58 24.83
CA ASN A 48 2.14 8.46 25.92
C ASN A 48 1.97 9.94 25.56
N ASP A 49 2.28 10.34 24.34
CA ASP A 49 2.11 11.72 23.87
C ASP A 49 0.64 12.15 23.93
N LEU A 50 -0.27 11.29 23.49
CA LEU A 50 -1.70 11.56 23.55
C LEU A 50 -2.22 11.59 25.01
N LYS A 51 -1.72 10.71 25.87
CA LYS A 51 -2.02 10.74 27.32
C LYS A 51 -1.54 12.04 27.96
N ASN A 52 -0.33 12.52 27.62
CA ASN A 52 0.21 13.79 28.08
C ASN A 52 -0.65 14.97 27.64
N LYS A 53 -1.37 14.85 26.52
CA LYS A 53 -2.39 15.80 26.07
C LYS A 53 -3.77 15.60 26.71
N LYS A 54 -3.87 14.75 27.75
CA LYS A 54 -5.08 14.47 28.54
C LYS A 54 -6.21 13.80 27.73
N LEU A 55 -5.87 13.04 26.69
CA LEU A 55 -6.84 12.23 25.94
C LEU A 55 -7.10 10.89 26.67
N ASN A 56 -8.31 10.35 26.51
CA ASN A 56 -8.66 9.01 27.01
C ASN A 56 -8.26 7.96 25.98
N VAL A 57 -6.99 7.55 25.97
CA VAL A 57 -6.41 6.70 24.90
C VAL A 57 -6.57 5.23 25.25
N ASN A 58 -7.06 4.44 24.29
CA ASN A 58 -7.04 2.98 24.31
C ASN A 58 -6.17 2.46 23.17
N SER A 59 -5.82 1.18 23.23
CA SER A 59 -5.04 0.52 22.16
C SER A 59 -5.56 -0.88 21.85
N ALA A 60 -5.43 -1.28 20.60
CA ALA A 60 -5.72 -2.63 20.14
C ALA A 60 -4.70 -3.06 19.07
N ASN A 61 -4.44 -4.36 18.98
CA ASN A 61 -3.62 -4.93 17.93
C ASN A 61 -4.46 -5.86 17.05
N LEU A 62 -4.20 -5.86 15.74
CA LEU A 62 -4.67 -6.93 14.87
C LEU A 62 -3.98 -8.24 15.28
N GLN A 63 -4.77 -9.30 15.36
CA GLN A 63 -4.28 -10.65 15.68
C GLN A 63 -3.93 -11.43 14.42
N PHE A 64 -4.74 -11.25 13.37
CA PHE A 64 -4.61 -11.95 12.10
C PHE A 64 -4.19 -11.00 10.98
N ASP A 65 -5.16 -10.31 10.36
CA ASP A 65 -4.96 -9.48 9.19
C ASP A 65 -6.04 -8.37 9.11
N CYS A 66 -6.10 -7.64 7.97
CA CYS A 66 -7.25 -6.83 7.63
C CYS A 66 -8.43 -7.75 7.25
N CYS A 67 -9.00 -8.45 8.23
CA CYS A 67 -10.05 -9.45 8.08
C CYS A 67 -11.27 -9.13 8.94
N TYR A 68 -12.41 -9.75 8.60
CA TYR A 68 -13.67 -9.47 9.30
C TYR A 68 -13.63 -9.83 10.78
N GLU A 69 -12.89 -10.86 11.16
CA GLU A 69 -12.72 -11.28 12.55
C GLU A 69 -12.03 -10.20 13.38
N ASP A 70 -10.91 -9.68 12.90
CA ASP A 70 -10.19 -8.59 13.59
C ASP A 70 -10.99 -7.28 13.56
N ILE A 71 -11.61 -6.94 12.43
CA ILE A 71 -12.47 -5.77 12.31
C ILE A 71 -13.60 -5.81 13.33
N SER A 72 -14.32 -6.93 13.45
CA SER A 72 -15.43 -7.10 14.39
C SER A 72 -14.95 -7.00 15.84
N ARG A 73 -13.83 -7.64 16.16
CA ARG A 73 -13.24 -7.61 17.50
C ARG A 73 -12.82 -6.18 17.89
N VAL A 74 -12.15 -5.44 16.98
CA VAL A 74 -11.72 -4.06 17.26
C VAL A 74 -12.89 -3.11 17.37
N LYS A 75 -13.95 -3.29 16.56
CA LYS A 75 -15.20 -2.50 16.69
C LYS A 75 -15.84 -2.68 18.07
N ASN A 76 -15.87 -3.90 18.62
CA ASN A 76 -16.36 -4.14 19.96
C ASN A 76 -15.51 -3.45 21.03
N ILE A 77 -14.18 -3.41 20.87
CA ILE A 77 -13.28 -2.67 21.76
C ILE A 77 -13.61 -1.16 21.72
N ILE A 78 -13.80 -0.59 20.54
CA ILE A 78 -14.16 0.82 20.35
C ILE A 78 -15.48 1.14 21.05
N SER A 79 -16.50 0.32 20.84
CA SER A 79 -17.83 0.51 21.43
C SER A 79 -17.80 0.41 22.96
N ASN A 80 -17.11 -0.58 23.51
CA ASN A 80 -17.00 -0.79 24.96
C ASN A 80 -16.24 0.34 25.68
N ASN A 81 -15.31 1.00 25.01
CA ASN A 81 -14.50 2.09 25.58
C ASN A 81 -14.99 3.48 25.15
N ASN A 82 -16.09 3.57 24.39
CA ASN A 82 -16.61 4.82 23.83
C ASN A 82 -15.51 5.62 23.09
N ASN A 83 -14.69 4.91 22.28
CA ASN A 83 -13.69 5.63 21.49
C ASN A 83 -14.37 6.39 20.34
N ASP A 84 -13.90 7.60 20.09
CA ASP A 84 -14.48 8.57 19.13
C ASP A 84 -13.67 8.68 17.82
N SER A 85 -12.54 7.99 17.71
CA SER A 85 -11.68 7.97 16.54
C SER A 85 -10.78 6.75 16.50
N VAL A 86 -10.18 6.48 15.33
CA VAL A 86 -9.14 5.46 15.13
C VAL A 86 -7.85 6.13 14.68
N ILE A 87 -6.75 5.89 15.40
CA ILE A 87 -5.39 6.20 14.98
C ILE A 87 -4.74 4.90 14.52
N ALA A 88 -4.70 4.68 13.20
CA ALA A 88 -4.09 3.51 12.60
C ALA A 88 -2.57 3.72 12.44
N ALA A 89 -1.77 3.13 13.34
CA ALA A 89 -0.31 3.29 13.37
C ALA A 89 0.39 1.98 12.96
N GLY A 90 0.83 1.89 11.69
CA GLY A 90 1.44 0.66 11.18
C GLY A 90 1.70 0.63 9.68
N GLY A 91 1.85 -0.58 9.14
CA GLY A 91 1.92 -0.84 7.70
C GLY A 91 0.53 -0.97 7.05
N GLY A 92 0.48 -1.28 5.77
CA GLY A 92 -0.74 -1.28 4.93
C GLY A 92 -1.95 -1.95 5.57
N LYS A 93 -1.79 -3.16 6.11
CA LYS A 93 -2.89 -3.93 6.75
C LYS A 93 -3.51 -3.22 7.95
N VAL A 94 -2.69 -2.56 8.76
CA VAL A 94 -3.17 -1.75 9.90
C VAL A 94 -3.91 -0.51 9.42
N LEU A 95 -3.35 0.17 8.41
CA LEU A 95 -3.92 1.37 7.82
C LEU A 95 -5.28 1.08 7.18
N ASP A 96 -5.37 -0.02 6.42
CA ASP A 96 -6.62 -0.46 5.78
C ASP A 96 -7.67 -0.88 6.82
N SER A 97 -7.30 -1.65 7.84
CA SER A 97 -8.21 -2.01 8.93
C SER A 97 -8.74 -0.79 9.66
N GLY A 98 -7.86 0.17 9.98
CA GLY A 98 -8.25 1.39 10.69
C GLY A 98 -9.22 2.26 9.90
N LYS A 99 -8.98 2.43 8.59
CA LYS A 99 -9.88 3.15 7.69
C LYS A 99 -11.24 2.48 7.59
N TYR A 100 -11.26 1.16 7.35
CA TYR A 100 -12.49 0.39 7.22
C TYR A 100 -13.34 0.41 8.51
N ILE A 101 -12.69 0.23 9.67
CA ILE A 101 -13.35 0.28 10.98
C ILE A 101 -13.94 1.67 11.22
N ALA A 102 -13.14 2.72 11.02
CA ALA A 102 -13.56 4.10 11.24
C ALA A 102 -14.75 4.47 10.37
N GLU A 103 -14.73 4.13 9.07
CA GLU A 103 -15.85 4.35 8.17
C GLU A 103 -17.10 3.58 8.60
N SER A 104 -16.96 2.31 8.98
CA SER A 104 -18.09 1.47 9.39
C SER A 104 -18.77 1.95 10.67
N LEU A 105 -18.06 2.70 11.52
CA LEU A 105 -18.56 3.30 12.75
C LEU A 105 -18.89 4.79 12.60
N ASN A 106 -18.65 5.37 11.41
CA ASN A 106 -18.80 6.79 11.12
C ASN A 106 -18.03 7.71 12.08
N ILE A 107 -16.78 7.32 12.42
CA ILE A 107 -15.85 8.09 13.24
C ILE A 107 -14.61 8.46 12.42
N PRO A 108 -13.87 9.53 12.76
CA PRO A 108 -12.68 9.92 12.03
C PRO A 108 -11.56 8.89 12.10
N CYS A 109 -10.83 8.74 10.97
CA CYS A 109 -9.60 7.97 10.89
C CYS A 109 -8.39 8.91 10.77
N ILE A 110 -7.36 8.64 11.55
CA ILE A 110 -6.03 9.23 11.45
C ILE A 110 -5.08 8.11 11.06
N THR A 111 -4.36 8.27 9.97
CA THR A 111 -3.36 7.29 9.53
C THR A 111 -1.95 7.76 9.85
N VAL A 112 -1.16 6.85 10.45
CA VAL A 112 0.24 7.07 10.82
C VAL A 112 1.07 5.91 10.24
N PRO A 113 1.50 6.00 8.97
CA PRO A 113 2.36 5.00 8.36
C PRO A 113 3.68 4.88 9.13
N LEU A 114 4.03 3.66 9.54
CA LEU A 114 5.30 3.36 10.21
C LEU A 114 6.32 2.71 9.26
N SER A 115 6.01 2.68 7.97
CA SER A 115 6.91 2.26 6.89
C SER A 115 6.44 2.85 5.57
N ALA A 116 7.33 2.93 4.58
CA ALA A 116 7.02 3.39 3.22
C ALA A 116 6.66 2.23 2.28
N SER A 117 6.07 1.14 2.79
CA SER A 117 5.81 -0.07 2.00
C SER A 117 4.60 0.02 1.07
N THR A 118 3.77 1.05 1.19
CA THR A 118 2.53 1.23 0.42
C THR A 118 1.95 2.62 0.61
N CYS A 119 1.06 3.03 -0.27
CA CYS A 119 0.28 4.27 -0.17
C CYS A 119 -1.04 4.13 0.62
N ALA A 120 -1.27 3.02 1.33
CA ALA A 120 -2.52 2.75 2.03
C ALA A 120 -2.92 3.82 3.06
N GLY A 121 -1.96 4.57 3.60
CA GLY A 121 -2.24 5.70 4.50
C GLY A 121 -2.95 6.87 3.86
N TRP A 122 -2.90 6.98 2.55
CA TRP A 122 -3.50 8.09 1.78
C TRP A 122 -4.91 7.77 1.29
N THR A 123 -5.15 6.56 0.80
CA THR A 123 -6.25 6.23 -0.10
C THR A 123 -7.60 6.02 0.58
N ALA A 124 -8.71 6.35 -0.11
CA ALA A 124 -10.08 5.95 0.22
C ALA A 124 -10.35 4.51 -0.23
N LEU A 125 -9.51 3.56 0.19
CA LEU A 125 -9.58 2.15 -0.17
C LEU A 125 -9.09 1.30 0.98
N SER A 126 -9.65 0.12 1.14
CA SER A 126 -9.14 -0.92 2.05
C SER A 126 -9.17 -2.27 1.38
N ASN A 127 -8.05 -3.00 1.46
CA ASN A 127 -7.96 -4.37 1.00
C ASN A 127 -8.31 -5.33 2.13
N LEU A 128 -9.30 -6.19 1.90
CA LEU A 128 -9.74 -7.20 2.85
C LEU A 128 -9.13 -8.57 2.51
N TYR A 129 -8.76 -9.26 3.57
CA TYR A 129 -8.16 -10.60 3.51
C TYR A 129 -8.94 -11.58 4.39
N THR A 130 -8.71 -12.87 4.20
CA THR A 130 -9.12 -13.88 5.19
C THR A 130 -8.20 -13.78 6.42
N LYS A 131 -8.60 -14.42 7.53
CA LYS A 131 -7.72 -14.56 8.71
C LYS A 131 -6.39 -15.23 8.38
N ASP A 132 -6.37 -16.04 7.33
CA ASP A 132 -5.17 -16.76 6.84
C ASP A 132 -4.38 -15.94 5.81
N GLY A 133 -4.73 -14.65 5.59
CA GLY A 133 -3.98 -13.72 4.76
C GLY A 133 -4.21 -13.82 3.27
N GLN A 134 -5.23 -14.56 2.82
CA GLN A 134 -5.63 -14.65 1.41
C GLN A 134 -6.46 -13.42 1.03
N PHE A 135 -6.16 -12.81 -0.11
CA PHE A 135 -6.94 -11.68 -0.62
C PHE A 135 -8.39 -12.08 -0.88
N LEU A 136 -9.32 -11.27 -0.39
CA LEU A 136 -10.77 -11.43 -0.60
C LEU A 136 -11.28 -10.44 -1.64
N LYS A 137 -11.13 -9.15 -1.34
CA LYS A 137 -11.60 -8.05 -2.17
C LYS A 137 -11.01 -6.71 -1.71
N ASP A 138 -11.01 -5.75 -2.58
CA ASP A 138 -10.89 -4.34 -2.24
C ASP A 138 -12.26 -3.74 -1.91
N VAL A 139 -12.25 -2.71 -1.08
CA VAL A 139 -13.45 -1.97 -0.68
C VAL A 139 -13.18 -0.47 -0.83
N ALA A 140 -13.91 0.15 -1.75
CA ALA A 140 -13.91 1.60 -1.87
C ALA A 140 -14.58 2.22 -0.63
N LEU A 141 -13.91 3.20 -0.03
CA LEU A 141 -14.39 3.97 1.10
C LEU A 141 -14.96 5.30 0.64
N ARG A 142 -15.86 5.89 1.45
CA ARG A 142 -16.48 7.20 1.13
C ARG A 142 -15.48 8.34 1.12
N SER A 143 -14.44 8.26 1.98
CA SER A 143 -13.43 9.31 2.10
C SER A 143 -12.06 8.78 2.45
N CYS A 144 -11.03 9.54 2.06
CA CYS A 144 -9.68 9.37 2.59
C CYS A 144 -9.65 9.68 4.10
N PRO A 145 -8.55 9.32 4.82
CA PRO A 145 -8.40 9.67 6.23
C PRO A 145 -8.56 11.17 6.49
N LYS A 146 -9.04 11.54 7.69
CA LYS A 146 -9.12 12.94 8.12
C LYS A 146 -7.73 13.57 8.25
N ILE A 147 -6.79 12.82 8.82
CA ILE A 147 -5.40 13.25 8.98
C ILE A 147 -4.49 12.10 8.54
N LEU A 148 -3.51 12.42 7.71
CA LEU A 148 -2.36 11.58 7.44
C LEU A 148 -1.13 12.19 8.10
N VAL A 149 -0.47 11.43 8.96
CA VAL A 149 0.82 11.83 9.58
C VAL A 149 1.92 10.99 8.99
N TYR A 150 2.69 11.57 8.07
CA TYR A 150 3.78 10.90 7.34
C TYR A 150 5.12 11.31 7.93
N ASP A 151 5.42 10.80 9.13
CA ASP A 151 6.61 11.16 9.88
C ASP A 151 7.83 10.37 9.42
N HIS A 152 8.83 11.08 8.90
CA HIS A 152 10.05 10.48 8.38
C HIS A 152 10.87 9.77 9.46
N LYS A 153 10.86 10.28 10.70
CA LYS A 153 11.56 9.63 11.81
C LYS A 153 10.93 8.29 12.18
N PHE A 154 9.61 8.18 12.09
CA PHE A 154 8.93 6.90 12.32
C PHE A 154 9.24 5.92 11.20
N ILE A 155 9.11 6.35 9.94
CA ILE A 155 9.34 5.53 8.76
C ILE A 155 10.79 5.05 8.66
N GLN A 156 11.75 5.88 9.07
CA GLN A 156 13.18 5.56 9.08
C GLN A 156 13.52 4.34 9.95
N THR A 157 12.74 4.09 11.00
CA THR A 157 12.98 2.93 11.89
C THR A 157 12.59 1.59 11.26
N ALA A 158 11.86 1.63 10.15
CA ALA A 158 11.43 0.42 9.46
C ALA A 158 12.59 -0.25 8.70
N PRO A 159 12.59 -1.59 8.58
CA PRO A 159 13.58 -2.28 7.80
C PRO A 159 13.59 -1.81 6.32
N SER A 160 14.78 -1.68 5.73
CA SER A 160 14.94 -1.28 4.32
C SER A 160 14.15 -2.14 3.32
N ARG A 161 13.90 -3.41 3.65
CA ARG A 161 13.01 -4.32 2.91
C ARG A 161 11.63 -3.72 2.69
N THR A 162 11.09 -2.94 3.65
CA THR A 162 9.79 -2.29 3.50
C THR A 162 9.82 -1.17 2.47
N LEU A 163 10.92 -0.42 2.38
CA LEU A 163 11.12 0.60 1.34
C LEU A 163 11.26 -0.04 -0.03
N ALA A 164 12.04 -1.12 -0.16
CA ALA A 164 12.17 -1.86 -1.41
C ALA A 164 10.80 -2.35 -1.92
N SER A 165 9.98 -2.92 -1.02
CA SER A 165 8.60 -3.32 -1.32
C SER A 165 7.77 -2.12 -1.78
N GLY A 166 7.86 -0.98 -1.11
CA GLY A 166 7.13 0.23 -1.47
C GLY A 166 7.53 0.79 -2.84
N ILE A 167 8.81 0.72 -3.19
CA ILE A 167 9.29 1.11 -4.53
C ILE A 167 8.63 0.25 -5.60
N ALA A 168 8.59 -1.08 -5.43
CA ALA A 168 7.96 -1.97 -6.39
C ALA A 168 6.45 -1.73 -6.52
N ASP A 169 5.73 -1.55 -5.40
CA ASP A 169 4.31 -1.22 -5.38
C ASP A 169 4.02 0.14 -6.05
N ALA A 170 4.84 1.16 -5.78
CA ALA A 170 4.68 2.48 -6.38
C ALA A 170 4.98 2.49 -7.89
N LEU A 171 5.95 1.70 -8.36
CA LEU A 171 6.24 1.53 -9.78
C LEU A 171 5.05 0.95 -10.55
N ALA A 172 4.26 0.10 -9.92
CA ALA A 172 3.04 -0.45 -10.52
C ALA A 172 2.06 0.64 -10.96
N LYS A 173 2.03 1.80 -10.30
CA LYS A 173 1.15 2.92 -10.69
C LYS A 173 1.37 3.36 -12.13
N TRP A 174 2.61 3.39 -12.61
CA TRP A 174 2.90 3.69 -14.00
C TRP A 174 2.62 2.51 -14.92
N TYR A 175 3.21 1.35 -14.63
CA TYR A 175 3.16 0.23 -15.56
C TYR A 175 1.74 -0.33 -15.74
N GLU A 176 0.90 -0.27 -14.74
CA GLU A 176 -0.49 -0.68 -14.86
C GLU A 176 -1.35 0.43 -15.48
N SER A 177 -1.32 1.67 -14.95
CA SER A 177 -2.19 2.74 -15.45
C SER A 177 -1.88 3.16 -16.88
N SER A 178 -0.62 3.16 -17.29
CA SER A 178 -0.23 3.58 -18.65
C SER A 178 -0.78 2.67 -19.73
N ILE A 179 -0.99 1.39 -19.45
CA ILE A 179 -1.54 0.44 -20.42
C ILE A 179 -3.08 0.38 -20.35
N THR A 180 -3.64 0.34 -19.14
CA THR A 180 -5.10 0.18 -18.95
C THR A 180 -5.88 1.45 -19.27
N SER A 181 -5.28 2.61 -19.03
CA SER A 181 -5.99 3.90 -19.06
C SER A 181 -5.54 4.84 -20.15
N SER A 182 -4.61 4.42 -21.02
CA SER A 182 -4.06 5.27 -22.12
C SER A 182 -5.11 5.73 -23.13
N ARG A 183 -6.21 4.98 -23.27
CA ARG A 183 -7.30 5.25 -24.23
C ARG A 183 -8.54 5.87 -23.57
N ILE A 184 -8.49 6.16 -22.28
CA ILE A 184 -9.62 6.74 -21.56
C ILE A 184 -9.62 8.25 -21.80
N ASP A 185 -10.73 8.76 -22.36
CA ASP A 185 -10.96 10.18 -22.55
C ASP A 185 -11.53 10.81 -21.25
N ASP A 186 -10.65 10.95 -20.26
CA ASP A 186 -10.94 11.55 -18.95
C ASP A 186 -9.70 12.35 -18.52
N GLY A 187 -9.84 13.67 -18.43
CA GLY A 187 -8.73 14.57 -18.15
C GLY A 187 -8.03 14.29 -16.80
N LEU A 188 -8.77 13.90 -15.76
CA LEU A 188 -8.16 13.57 -14.47
C LEU A 188 -7.37 12.26 -14.54
N VAL A 189 -7.89 11.25 -15.23
CA VAL A 189 -7.17 9.99 -15.46
C VAL A 189 -5.89 10.24 -16.25
N GLN A 190 -5.94 11.07 -17.30
CA GLN A 190 -4.73 11.41 -18.08
C GLN A 190 -3.69 12.15 -17.22
N GLN A 191 -4.11 13.06 -16.34
CA GLN A 191 -3.22 13.73 -15.39
C GLN A 191 -2.61 12.74 -14.39
N ALA A 192 -3.40 11.81 -13.85
CA ALA A 192 -2.90 10.77 -12.95
C ALA A 192 -1.83 9.90 -13.63
N ILE A 193 -2.00 9.55 -14.91
CA ILE A 193 -0.99 8.82 -15.69
C ILE A 193 0.31 9.64 -15.80
N GLN A 194 0.24 10.95 -16.08
CA GLN A 194 1.45 11.77 -16.15
C GLN A 194 2.16 11.88 -14.80
N ILE A 195 1.42 12.00 -13.69
CA ILE A 195 2.00 11.98 -12.34
C ILE A 195 2.67 10.62 -12.08
N SER A 196 2.04 9.51 -12.49
CA SER A 196 2.63 8.17 -12.33
C SER A 196 3.90 7.97 -13.15
N ARG A 197 4.04 8.66 -14.30
CA ARG A 197 5.27 8.69 -15.09
C ARG A 197 6.40 9.37 -14.34
N VAL A 198 6.15 10.56 -13.78
CA VAL A 198 7.14 11.28 -12.97
C VAL A 198 7.53 10.45 -11.74
N LEU A 199 6.56 9.83 -11.07
CA LEU A 199 6.78 8.92 -9.95
C LEU A 199 7.74 7.78 -10.33
N ARG A 200 7.49 7.09 -11.45
CA ARG A 200 8.37 6.04 -11.96
C ARG A 200 9.79 6.54 -12.19
N ASP A 201 9.94 7.66 -12.90
CA ASP A 201 11.24 8.21 -13.25
C ASP A 201 12.05 8.57 -11.99
N GLN A 202 11.41 9.16 -10.99
CA GLN A 202 12.01 9.44 -9.69
C GLN A 202 12.46 8.17 -8.96
N LEU A 203 11.63 7.13 -8.92
CA LEU A 203 11.96 5.87 -8.26
C LEU A 203 13.10 5.12 -8.97
N LEU A 204 13.17 5.21 -10.31
CA LEU A 204 14.27 4.62 -11.08
C LEU A 204 15.61 5.34 -10.82
N ILE A 205 15.58 6.64 -10.57
CA ILE A 205 16.78 7.46 -10.30
C ILE A 205 17.24 7.34 -8.85
N ASP A 206 16.31 7.48 -7.90
CA ASP A 206 16.62 7.62 -6.48
C ASP A 206 16.48 6.33 -5.67
N GLY A 207 15.69 5.36 -6.14
CA GLY A 207 15.30 4.18 -5.37
C GLY A 207 16.49 3.35 -4.88
N GLU A 208 17.48 3.08 -5.73
CA GLU A 208 18.68 2.34 -5.34
C GLU A 208 19.50 3.10 -4.29
N LYS A 209 19.68 4.41 -4.46
CA LYS A 209 20.42 5.27 -3.53
C LYS A 209 19.71 5.32 -2.17
N ALA A 210 18.39 5.49 -2.19
CA ALA A 210 17.56 5.51 -1.00
C ALA A 210 17.61 4.19 -0.22
N PHE A 211 17.57 3.05 -0.94
CA PHE A 211 17.64 1.73 -0.34
C PHE A 211 18.99 1.42 0.31
N LYS A 212 20.10 1.77 -0.37
CA LYS A 212 21.46 1.49 0.09
C LYS A 212 21.96 2.46 1.16
N GLY A 213 21.65 3.73 1.00
CA GLY A 213 22.19 4.80 1.82
C GLY A 213 21.27 5.25 2.95
N GLN A 214 20.00 4.82 2.95
CA GLN A 214 19.00 5.30 3.90
C GLN A 214 19.22 6.77 4.25
N PHE A 215 19.59 7.09 5.48
CA PHE A 215 19.75 8.44 5.97
C PHE A 215 20.97 9.20 5.43
N GLU A 216 22.03 8.52 5.02
CA GLU A 216 23.24 9.15 4.48
C GLU A 216 22.95 9.89 3.16
N ASN A 217 21.97 9.39 2.39
CA ASN A 217 21.47 10.04 1.17
C ASN A 217 20.11 10.69 1.39
N TYR A 218 20.02 11.55 2.39
CA TYR A 218 18.75 12.09 2.89
C TYR A 218 17.78 12.63 1.82
N PRO A 219 18.18 13.46 0.85
CA PRO A 219 17.24 13.91 -0.18
C PRO A 219 16.67 12.75 -1.02
N SER A 220 17.51 11.83 -1.49
CA SER A 220 17.05 10.67 -2.26
C SER A 220 16.16 9.73 -1.43
N TRP A 221 16.49 9.53 -0.16
CA TRP A 221 15.68 8.73 0.75
C TRP A 221 14.31 9.36 0.98
N GLN A 222 14.27 10.64 1.34
CA GLN A 222 13.04 11.38 1.58
C GLN A 222 12.14 11.39 0.34
N ASN A 223 12.70 11.74 -0.82
CA ASN A 223 11.99 11.76 -2.09
C ASN A 223 11.37 10.39 -2.41
N THR A 224 12.14 9.30 -2.20
CA THR A 224 11.67 7.94 -2.46
C THR A 224 10.57 7.52 -1.48
N VAL A 225 10.72 7.83 -0.20
CA VAL A 225 9.72 7.53 0.84
C VAL A 225 8.40 8.26 0.54
N GLU A 226 8.45 9.55 0.21
CA GLU A 226 7.27 10.33 -0.14
C GLU A 226 6.67 9.88 -1.49
N ALA A 227 7.49 9.48 -2.45
CA ALA A 227 7.01 8.90 -3.69
C ALA A 227 6.16 7.64 -3.43
N CYS A 228 6.64 6.73 -2.58
CA CYS A 228 5.93 5.48 -2.24
C CYS A 228 4.63 5.72 -1.46
N GLY A 229 4.60 6.67 -0.54
CA GLY A 229 3.46 6.86 0.36
C GLY A 229 2.49 7.95 -0.10
N LEU A 230 2.99 9.06 -0.61
CA LEU A 230 2.19 10.24 -0.92
C LEU A 230 1.87 10.34 -2.42
N THR A 231 2.89 10.35 -3.29
CA THR A 231 2.66 10.49 -4.74
C THR A 231 1.89 9.30 -5.31
N ALA A 232 2.23 8.06 -4.91
CA ALA A 232 1.48 6.88 -5.33
C ALA A 232 0.02 6.92 -4.84
N GLY A 233 -0.22 7.47 -3.63
CA GLY A 233 -1.55 7.70 -3.10
C GLY A 233 -2.34 8.74 -3.91
N LEU A 234 -1.69 9.84 -4.28
CA LEU A 234 -2.28 10.90 -5.11
C LEU A 234 -2.70 10.36 -6.49
N VAL A 235 -1.85 9.56 -7.14
CA VAL A 235 -2.20 8.90 -8.42
C VAL A 235 -3.49 8.10 -8.28
N GLY A 236 -3.60 7.25 -7.24
CA GLY A 236 -4.80 6.47 -6.98
C GLY A 236 -6.02 7.33 -6.60
N GLY A 237 -5.81 8.46 -5.92
CA GLY A 237 -6.86 9.40 -5.55
C GLY A 237 -7.44 10.15 -6.76
N ILE A 238 -6.61 10.60 -7.69
CA ILE A 238 -7.02 11.32 -8.90
C ILE A 238 -7.58 10.35 -9.96
N GLY A 239 -6.86 9.25 -10.24
CA GLY A 239 -7.21 8.32 -11.30
C GLY A 239 -8.25 7.27 -10.90
N GLY A 240 -8.53 7.14 -9.59
CA GLY A 240 -9.49 6.18 -9.06
C GLY A 240 -9.11 4.74 -9.38
N GLU A 241 -10.12 3.90 -9.61
CA GLU A 241 -9.97 2.49 -9.96
C GLU A 241 -9.15 2.27 -11.23
N LYS A 242 -9.28 3.17 -12.21
CA LYS A 242 -8.63 3.11 -13.51
C LYS A 242 -7.09 3.24 -13.46
N CYS A 243 -6.54 3.77 -12.38
CA CYS A 243 -5.09 3.96 -12.20
C CYS A 243 -4.51 3.16 -11.03
N ARG A 244 -5.17 2.08 -10.60
CA ARG A 244 -4.72 1.34 -9.41
C ARG A 244 -4.11 -0.01 -9.71
N THR A 245 -4.79 -0.83 -10.51
CA THR A 245 -4.49 -2.25 -10.63
C THR A 245 -4.71 -2.77 -12.04
N ALA A 246 -3.91 -3.76 -12.43
CA ALA A 246 -4.09 -4.58 -13.64
C ALA A 246 -3.50 -5.98 -13.40
N ALA A 247 -2.71 -6.52 -14.32
CA ALA A 247 -2.18 -7.87 -14.22
C ALA A 247 -1.21 -8.08 -13.05
N ALA A 248 -0.40 -7.07 -12.69
CA ALA A 248 0.55 -7.21 -11.59
C ALA A 248 -0.15 -7.42 -10.25
N HIS A 249 -1.22 -6.68 -9.98
CA HIS A 249 -2.03 -6.85 -8.77
C HIS A 249 -2.93 -8.09 -8.83
N ALA A 250 -3.49 -8.44 -10.00
CA ALA A 250 -4.23 -9.69 -10.18
C ALA A 250 -3.35 -10.91 -9.85
N PHE A 251 -2.10 -10.90 -10.32
CA PHE A 251 -1.11 -11.91 -9.96
C PHE A 251 -0.81 -11.92 -8.46
N HIS A 252 -0.59 -10.75 -7.83
CA HIS A 252 -0.41 -10.66 -6.38
C HIS A 252 -1.57 -11.33 -5.64
N ASN A 253 -2.81 -11.03 -6.02
CA ASN A 253 -4.00 -11.58 -5.40
C ASN A 253 -4.06 -13.11 -5.50
N ALA A 254 -3.66 -13.67 -6.67
CA ALA A 254 -3.54 -15.12 -6.87
C ALA A 254 -2.45 -15.75 -5.99
N ILE A 255 -1.29 -15.13 -5.90
CA ILE A 255 -0.19 -15.63 -5.07
C ILE A 255 -0.60 -15.73 -3.59
N THR A 256 -1.39 -14.78 -3.08
CA THR A 256 -1.87 -14.84 -1.69
C THR A 256 -2.75 -16.05 -1.38
N GLN A 257 -3.30 -16.74 -2.39
CA GLN A 257 -4.08 -17.96 -2.19
C GLN A 257 -3.22 -19.19 -1.90
N ILE A 258 -1.92 -19.12 -2.19
CA ILE A 258 -1.02 -20.28 -2.20
C ILE A 258 0.10 -20.16 -1.17
N ILE A 259 0.67 -18.96 -1.00
CA ILE A 259 1.82 -18.75 -0.12
C ILE A 259 1.46 -18.73 1.36
N THR A 260 2.43 -19.05 2.20
CA THR A 260 2.32 -18.84 3.65
C THR A 260 2.07 -17.36 3.97
N PRO A 261 1.07 -17.04 4.77
CA PRO A 261 0.75 -15.66 5.12
C PRO A 261 1.96 -14.91 5.70
N ASN A 262 2.09 -13.64 5.30
CA ASN A 262 3.12 -12.72 5.81
C ASN A 262 4.59 -13.10 5.55
N LYS A 263 4.85 -14.10 4.72
CA LYS A 263 6.22 -14.46 4.32
C LYS A 263 6.84 -13.38 3.43
N PHE A 264 6.05 -12.85 2.52
CA PHE A 264 6.44 -11.79 1.59
C PHE A 264 5.61 -10.52 1.82
N LEU A 265 6.22 -9.37 1.54
CA LEU A 265 5.54 -8.09 1.54
C LEU A 265 4.77 -7.90 0.23
N HIS A 266 3.72 -7.08 0.26
CA HIS A 266 2.85 -6.81 -0.89
C HIS A 266 3.64 -6.46 -2.16
N GLY A 267 4.49 -5.44 -2.10
CA GLY A 267 5.25 -4.98 -3.26
C GLY A 267 6.33 -5.95 -3.73
N GLU A 268 6.78 -6.90 -2.90
CA GLU A 268 7.68 -7.98 -3.35
C GLU A 268 6.97 -8.90 -4.35
N ILE A 269 5.69 -9.19 -4.11
CA ILE A 269 4.88 -10.00 -5.01
C ILE A 269 4.45 -9.18 -6.23
N VAL A 270 4.00 -7.95 -6.03
CA VAL A 270 3.63 -7.02 -7.11
C VAL A 270 4.80 -6.79 -8.07
N GLY A 271 6.03 -6.69 -7.56
CA GLY A 271 7.24 -6.57 -8.39
C GLY A 271 7.42 -7.73 -9.37
N VAL A 272 7.23 -8.98 -8.92
CA VAL A 272 7.23 -10.15 -9.81
C VAL A 272 6.07 -10.06 -10.80
N GLY A 273 4.90 -9.64 -10.35
CA GLY A 273 3.72 -9.41 -11.19
C GLY A 273 3.97 -8.37 -12.29
N LEU A 274 4.75 -7.31 -12.01
CA LEU A 274 5.12 -6.32 -13.03
C LEU A 274 5.97 -6.91 -14.15
N LEU A 275 6.94 -7.76 -13.82
CA LEU A 275 7.75 -8.45 -14.84
C LEU A 275 6.87 -9.37 -15.68
N LEU A 276 5.91 -10.05 -15.06
CA LEU A 276 4.94 -10.89 -15.76
C LEU A 276 4.03 -10.06 -16.67
N GLN A 277 3.45 -8.96 -16.18
CA GLN A 277 2.60 -8.08 -17.00
C GLN A 277 3.34 -7.55 -18.22
N LEU A 278 4.55 -7.04 -18.05
CA LEU A 278 5.35 -6.53 -19.17
C LEU A 278 5.68 -7.64 -20.18
N ARG A 279 5.86 -8.88 -19.73
CA ARG A 279 6.04 -10.01 -20.63
C ARG A 279 4.78 -10.32 -21.43
N LEU A 280 3.61 -10.24 -20.81
CA LEU A 280 2.33 -10.36 -21.52
C LEU A 280 2.15 -9.24 -22.58
N GLU A 281 2.50 -8.00 -22.22
CA GLU A 281 2.47 -6.87 -23.17
C GLU A 281 3.41 -7.07 -24.36
N GLU A 282 4.59 -7.60 -24.13
CA GLU A 282 5.53 -7.92 -25.22
C GLU A 282 4.99 -9.01 -26.12
N MET A 283 4.44 -10.09 -25.54
CA MET A 283 3.99 -11.25 -26.30
C MET A 283 2.66 -11.03 -27.02
N LEU A 284 1.69 -10.39 -26.37
CA LEU A 284 0.31 -10.31 -26.85
C LEU A 284 -0.04 -8.95 -27.46
N ASN A 285 0.62 -7.89 -27.06
CA ASN A 285 0.36 -6.52 -27.54
C ASN A 285 1.49 -5.97 -28.42
N ASN A 286 2.50 -6.76 -28.74
CA ASN A 286 3.67 -6.35 -29.53
C ASN A 286 4.32 -5.03 -29.03
N ASN A 287 4.30 -4.82 -27.71
CA ASN A 287 4.87 -3.63 -27.07
C ASN A 287 6.40 -3.73 -27.04
N LYS A 288 7.07 -3.17 -28.05
CA LYS A 288 8.55 -3.20 -28.15
C LYS A 288 9.28 -2.52 -26.98
N LEU A 289 8.63 -1.60 -26.26
CA LEU A 289 9.21 -0.94 -25.10
C LEU A 289 9.13 -1.82 -23.84
N ALA A 290 8.29 -2.85 -23.84
CA ALA A 290 8.15 -3.76 -22.69
C ALA A 290 9.46 -4.51 -22.39
N ASP A 291 10.16 -5.02 -23.41
CA ASP A 291 11.47 -5.69 -23.22
C ASP A 291 12.51 -4.77 -22.54
N GLN A 292 12.58 -3.51 -22.97
CA GLN A 292 13.47 -2.53 -22.33
C GLN A 292 13.06 -2.27 -20.88
N SER A 293 11.76 -2.15 -20.61
CA SER A 293 11.22 -1.95 -19.26
C SER A 293 11.49 -3.17 -18.37
N ILE A 294 11.34 -4.39 -18.87
CA ILE A 294 11.67 -5.63 -18.15
C ILE A 294 13.14 -5.60 -17.72
N LYS A 295 14.07 -5.32 -18.65
CA LYS A 295 15.51 -5.27 -18.35
C LYS A 295 15.83 -4.23 -17.29
N GLN A 296 15.24 -3.04 -17.38
CA GLN A 296 15.45 -1.95 -16.42
C GLN A 296 14.92 -2.33 -15.03
N LEU A 297 13.68 -2.83 -14.96
CA LEU A 297 13.07 -3.25 -13.70
C LEU A 297 13.80 -4.42 -13.07
N PHE A 298 14.19 -5.43 -13.85
CA PHE A 298 14.94 -6.58 -13.36
C PHE A 298 16.25 -6.17 -12.69
N VAL A 299 17.00 -5.24 -13.30
CA VAL A 299 18.24 -4.71 -12.72
C VAL A 299 17.96 -3.96 -11.42
N LEU A 300 16.93 -3.08 -11.40
CA LEU A 300 16.57 -2.35 -10.18
C LEU A 300 16.12 -3.31 -9.08
N MET A 301 15.23 -4.26 -9.37
CA MET A 301 14.73 -5.21 -8.38
C MET A 301 15.86 -6.03 -7.76
N LYS A 302 16.85 -6.47 -8.56
CA LYS A 302 18.05 -7.13 -8.03
C LYS A 302 18.85 -6.24 -7.08
N LYS A 303 19.02 -4.97 -7.40
CA LYS A 303 19.72 -4.00 -6.55
C LYS A 303 18.98 -3.69 -5.25
N LEU A 304 17.64 -3.83 -5.26
CA LEU A 304 16.77 -3.68 -4.10
C LEU A 304 16.57 -4.97 -3.30
N ASN A 305 17.24 -6.07 -3.66
CA ASN A 305 17.07 -7.40 -3.07
C ASN A 305 15.62 -7.92 -3.15
N LEU A 306 14.87 -7.53 -4.18
CA LEU A 306 13.51 -7.99 -4.43
C LEU A 306 13.51 -9.33 -5.21
N PRO A 307 12.51 -10.18 -5.00
CA PRO A 307 12.31 -11.37 -5.82
C PRO A 307 12.00 -10.96 -7.27
N THR A 308 12.55 -11.72 -8.22
CA THR A 308 12.38 -11.51 -9.67
C THR A 308 11.75 -12.70 -10.37
N THR A 309 11.44 -13.77 -9.63
CA THR A 309 10.83 -15.00 -10.14
C THR A 309 9.81 -15.55 -9.15
N ILE A 310 8.85 -16.35 -9.64
CA ILE A 310 7.88 -17.07 -8.81
C ILE A 310 8.59 -18.04 -7.85
N GLY A 311 9.66 -18.70 -8.31
CA GLY A 311 10.45 -19.59 -7.46
C GLY A 311 11.06 -18.90 -6.23
N GLN A 312 11.48 -17.63 -6.36
CA GLN A 312 11.98 -16.83 -5.25
C GLN A 312 10.87 -16.43 -4.26
N LEU A 313 9.59 -16.47 -4.66
CA LEU A 313 8.45 -16.38 -3.77
C LEU A 313 8.16 -17.70 -3.03
N GLY A 314 9.04 -18.69 -3.19
CA GLY A 314 8.94 -19.99 -2.52
C GLY A 314 7.87 -20.91 -3.10
N ILE A 315 7.44 -20.65 -4.33
CA ILE A 315 6.44 -21.46 -5.04
C ILE A 315 7.15 -22.35 -6.05
N ASN A 316 6.99 -23.66 -5.90
CA ASN A 316 7.35 -24.60 -6.96
C ASN A 316 6.19 -24.71 -7.93
N VAL A 317 6.37 -24.16 -9.14
CA VAL A 317 5.31 -24.11 -10.18
C VAL A 317 4.96 -25.49 -10.74
N PHE A 318 5.82 -26.49 -10.54
CA PHE A 318 5.60 -27.86 -11.01
C PHE A 318 4.89 -28.76 -9.97
N GLU A 319 4.66 -28.25 -8.75
CA GLU A 319 4.01 -29.00 -7.69
C GLU A 319 2.56 -28.54 -7.48
N ASN A 320 1.70 -29.49 -7.12
CA ASN A 320 0.32 -29.22 -6.64
C ASN A 320 -0.55 -28.40 -7.61
N ASN A 321 -0.26 -28.43 -8.92
CA ASN A 321 -0.92 -27.59 -9.94
C ASN A 321 -0.87 -26.09 -9.58
N ASN A 322 0.24 -25.65 -8.95
CA ASN A 322 0.36 -24.28 -8.50
C ASN A 322 0.25 -23.28 -9.66
N LEU A 323 0.84 -23.59 -10.82
CA LEU A 323 0.78 -22.73 -11.99
C LEU A 323 -0.65 -22.55 -12.49
N GLU A 324 -1.43 -23.64 -12.58
CA GLU A 324 -2.85 -23.60 -12.96
C GLU A 324 -3.67 -22.80 -11.96
N LYS A 325 -3.49 -23.04 -10.66
CA LYS A 325 -4.20 -22.28 -9.61
C LYS A 325 -3.89 -20.79 -9.67
N ILE A 326 -2.64 -20.40 -9.94
CA ILE A 326 -2.25 -19.00 -10.12
C ILE A 326 -2.95 -18.42 -11.36
N ALA A 327 -2.89 -19.13 -12.48
CA ALA A 327 -3.53 -18.70 -13.73
C ALA A 327 -5.04 -18.56 -13.57
N ASP A 328 -5.72 -19.57 -13.04
CA ASP A 328 -7.17 -19.59 -12.82
C ASP A 328 -7.62 -18.43 -11.93
N PHE A 329 -6.92 -18.19 -10.82
CA PHE A 329 -7.29 -17.09 -9.93
C PHE A 329 -6.97 -15.73 -10.54
N THR A 330 -5.83 -15.61 -11.25
CA THR A 330 -5.44 -14.36 -11.92
C THR A 330 -6.41 -13.99 -13.02
N CYS A 331 -6.90 -14.98 -13.79
CA CYS A 331 -7.79 -14.80 -14.94
C CYS A 331 -9.28 -15.02 -14.61
N ARG A 332 -9.64 -15.16 -13.31
CA ARG A 332 -11.05 -15.32 -12.90
C ARG A 332 -11.92 -14.17 -13.39
N ASP A 333 -13.22 -14.42 -13.51
CA ASP A 333 -14.20 -13.38 -13.84
C ASP A 333 -14.03 -12.15 -12.94
N LYS A 334 -14.11 -10.96 -13.53
CA LYS A 334 -13.95 -9.65 -12.86
C LYS A 334 -12.57 -9.40 -12.26
N SER A 335 -11.54 -10.18 -12.64
CA SER A 335 -10.17 -9.89 -12.25
C SER A 335 -9.65 -8.65 -12.99
N GLU A 336 -8.77 -7.93 -12.31
CA GLU A 336 -8.15 -6.70 -12.82
C GLU A 336 -7.27 -6.94 -14.06
N ILE A 337 -6.85 -8.18 -14.34
CA ILE A 337 -6.11 -8.53 -15.55
C ILE A 337 -6.91 -8.20 -16.82
N HIS A 338 -8.24 -8.26 -16.75
CA HIS A 338 -9.13 -7.96 -17.89
C HIS A 338 -9.24 -6.46 -18.21
N PHE A 339 -8.59 -5.59 -17.41
CA PHE A 339 -8.41 -4.18 -17.77
C PHE A 339 -7.33 -3.97 -18.83
N LEU A 340 -6.51 -4.97 -19.13
CA LEU A 340 -5.54 -4.91 -20.21
C LEU A 340 -6.27 -4.77 -21.57
N PRO A 341 -5.72 -3.99 -22.54
CA PRO A 341 -6.37 -3.71 -23.81
C PRO A 341 -6.24 -4.84 -24.87
N PHE A 342 -5.92 -6.05 -24.44
CA PHE A 342 -5.78 -7.26 -25.25
C PHE A 342 -6.33 -8.47 -24.49
N GLU A 343 -6.75 -9.48 -25.24
CA GLU A 343 -7.33 -10.70 -24.67
C GLU A 343 -6.26 -11.54 -23.97
N ILE A 344 -6.62 -12.08 -22.84
CA ILE A 344 -5.86 -13.06 -22.08
C ILE A 344 -6.69 -14.35 -22.09
N ASN A 345 -6.17 -15.38 -22.72
CA ASN A 345 -6.80 -16.71 -22.84
C ASN A 345 -6.10 -17.71 -21.90
#